data_a0d0910c816ac27ddea654ef3468f88c
#
_entry.id   a0d0910c816ac27ddea654ef3468f88c
#
_cell.length_a   1.000
_cell.length_b   1.000
_cell.length_c   1.000
_cell.angle_alpha   90.00
_cell.angle_beta   90.00
_cell.angle_gamma   90.00
#
_symmetry.space_group_name_H-M   'P 1'
#
loop_
_entity.id
_entity.type
_entity.pdbx_description
1 polymer ?
#
loop_
_entity_poly.entity_id
_entity_poly.type
_entity_poly.pdbx_seq_one_letter_code
_entity_poly.pdbx_strand_id
1 'polypeptide(L)'
;LDVQQVPRPIYSTGLYAGAGELITITINDNTMGLTVIIGSHLDDLTDISPYLRLPVVTTSKQLFPGKNTIRNPLGGMIWIEKSKDVNGSADFVMEINGAYRSPDFIVGSTDVTAWVEQLRTTTVPWLELRGRHVAFSVQRERLLDMINDDPIIAEKMPNTLEAWDNAVETYYYNYYSLQVGAQDFSMRAPDFPERVVLD
;
A
#
# COMPACT_ATOMS: atom_id res chain seq x y z
N LEU A 1 12.17 -0.88 -26.31
CA LEU A 1 11.89 -1.63 -25.07
C LEU A 1 11.13 -0.69 -24.14
N ASP A 2 9.86 -0.98 -23.96
CA ASP A 2 9.06 -0.24 -22.97
C ASP A 2 9.34 -0.84 -21.60
N VAL A 3 10.27 -0.23 -20.88
CA VAL A 3 10.61 -0.67 -19.53
C VAL A 3 9.54 -0.11 -18.59
N GLN A 4 8.64 -0.97 -18.14
CA GLN A 4 7.67 -0.61 -17.13
C GLN A 4 8.39 -0.30 -15.81
N GLN A 5 7.96 0.74 -15.12
CA GLN A 5 8.47 1.04 -13.80
C GLN A 5 7.94 -0.01 -12.81
N VAL A 6 8.83 -0.78 -12.23
CA VAL A 6 8.54 -1.81 -11.22
C VAL A 6 9.42 -1.53 -10.01
N PRO A 7 8.88 -1.49 -8.79
CA PRO A 7 7.45 -1.49 -8.47
C PRO A 7 6.71 -0.24 -8.91
N ARG A 8 5.38 -0.34 -9.03
CA ARG A 8 4.52 0.82 -9.36
C ARG A 8 4.68 1.92 -8.30
N PRO A 9 4.70 3.21 -8.68
CA PRO A 9 4.87 4.33 -7.75
C PRO A 9 3.60 4.61 -6.95
N ILE A 10 3.26 3.67 -6.05
CA ILE A 10 2.05 3.68 -5.23
C ILE A 10 2.39 4.05 -3.79
N TYR A 11 1.77 5.11 -3.30
CA TYR A 11 1.85 5.57 -1.91
C TYR A 11 0.71 4.98 -1.08
N SER A 12 1.05 4.40 0.06
CA SER A 12 0.08 4.01 1.08
C SER A 12 -0.41 5.24 1.84
N THR A 13 -1.72 5.42 1.93
CA THR A 13 -2.30 6.52 2.71
C THR A 13 -2.51 6.18 4.18
N GLY A 14 -2.50 4.89 4.55
CA GLY A 14 -2.89 4.43 5.87
C GLY A 14 -4.39 4.55 6.13
N LEU A 15 -5.19 4.62 5.06
CA LEU A 15 -6.63 4.78 5.12
C LEU A 15 -7.36 3.64 4.39
N TYR A 16 -8.57 3.37 4.85
CA TYR A 16 -9.48 2.36 4.32
C TYR A 16 -10.83 2.99 3.98
N ALA A 17 -11.36 2.68 2.81
CA ALA A 17 -12.70 3.05 2.38
C ALA A 17 -13.68 1.93 2.73
N GLY A 18 -14.74 2.23 3.45
CA GLY A 18 -15.83 1.28 3.66
C GLY A 18 -16.56 0.94 2.35
N ALA A 19 -17.17 -0.25 2.28
CA ALA A 19 -17.87 -0.71 1.09
C ALA A 19 -18.98 0.26 0.69
N GLY A 20 -18.90 0.81 -0.53
CA GLY A 20 -19.88 1.76 -1.08
C GLY A 20 -19.81 3.18 -0.49
N GLU A 21 -18.94 3.46 0.47
CA GLU A 21 -18.80 4.80 1.06
C GLU A 21 -18.18 5.80 0.08
N LEU A 22 -18.63 7.06 0.21
CA LEU A 22 -18.12 8.14 -0.63
C LEU A 22 -16.85 8.71 -0.04
N ILE A 23 -15.75 8.52 -0.74
CA ILE A 23 -14.47 9.15 -0.40
C ILE A 23 -14.36 10.47 -1.15
N THR A 24 -14.03 11.52 -0.42
CA THR A 24 -13.75 12.85 -1.00
C THR A 24 -12.27 13.16 -0.83
N ILE A 25 -11.63 13.53 -1.93
CA ILE A 25 -10.21 13.89 -1.96
C ILE A 25 -10.08 15.31 -2.51
N THR A 26 -9.52 16.21 -1.72
CA THR A 26 -9.28 17.60 -2.11
C THR A 26 -7.79 17.84 -2.30
N ILE A 27 -7.40 18.34 -3.46
CA ILE A 27 -6.04 18.76 -3.78
C ILE A 27 -6.03 20.27 -3.88
N ASN A 28 -5.26 20.92 -3.02
CA ASN A 28 -5.29 22.39 -2.84
C ASN A 28 -4.33 23.13 -3.77
N ASP A 29 -3.57 22.43 -4.59
CA ASP A 29 -2.64 23.00 -5.56
C ASP A 29 -2.93 22.50 -6.99
N ASN A 30 -2.13 22.90 -7.94
CA ASN A 30 -2.27 22.50 -9.34
C ASN A 30 -1.57 21.16 -9.67
N THR A 31 -1.40 20.28 -8.67
CA THR A 31 -0.80 18.97 -8.88
C THR A 31 -1.69 18.11 -9.78
N MET A 32 -1.10 17.53 -10.81
CA MET A 32 -1.76 16.64 -11.77
C MET A 32 -0.96 15.33 -11.91
N GLY A 33 -1.56 14.32 -12.52
CA GLY A 33 -0.90 13.03 -12.75
C GLY A 33 -0.95 12.09 -11.54
N LEU A 34 -1.87 12.34 -10.61
CA LEU A 34 -2.17 11.45 -9.50
C LEU A 34 -3.41 10.62 -9.81
N THR A 35 -3.39 9.36 -9.40
CA THR A 35 -4.53 8.45 -9.48
C THR A 35 -4.81 7.88 -8.09
N VAL A 36 -6.05 7.99 -7.62
CA VAL A 36 -6.49 7.25 -6.44
C VAL A 36 -6.90 5.85 -6.83
N ILE A 37 -6.53 4.88 -6.01
CA ILE A 37 -6.92 3.47 -6.12
C ILE A 37 -7.56 3.05 -4.80
N ILE A 38 -8.75 2.45 -4.86
CA ILE A 38 -9.41 1.85 -3.70
C ILE A 38 -9.59 0.36 -3.97
N GLY A 39 -9.03 -0.48 -3.11
CA GLY A 39 -9.11 -1.94 -3.21
C GLY A 39 -8.08 -2.62 -2.33
N SER A 40 -8.10 -3.96 -2.31
CA SER A 40 -7.14 -4.75 -1.54
C SER A 40 -6.15 -5.49 -2.45
N HIS A 41 -6.50 -5.70 -3.72
CA HIS A 41 -5.71 -6.42 -4.72
C HIS A 41 -5.56 -5.55 -5.96
N LEU A 42 -4.40 -5.62 -6.62
CA LEU A 42 -4.12 -4.86 -7.85
C LEU A 42 -4.12 -5.74 -9.10
N ASP A 43 -4.22 -7.05 -8.93
CA ASP A 43 -4.26 -8.02 -10.02
C ASP A 43 -5.65 -8.10 -10.65
N ASP A 44 -5.67 -8.48 -11.92
CA ASP A 44 -6.88 -8.77 -12.70
C ASP A 44 -6.90 -10.27 -13.01
N LEU A 45 -7.95 -10.96 -12.55
CA LEU A 45 -8.14 -12.39 -12.74
C LEU A 45 -9.10 -12.72 -13.90
N THR A 46 -9.47 -11.76 -14.74
CA THR A 46 -10.48 -11.93 -15.80
C THR A 46 -10.14 -13.09 -16.75
N ASP A 47 -8.85 -13.30 -17.02
CA ASP A 47 -8.37 -14.35 -17.94
C ASP A 47 -8.03 -15.68 -17.23
N ILE A 48 -8.30 -15.80 -15.92
CA ILE A 48 -8.01 -16.99 -15.12
C ILE A 48 -9.30 -17.79 -14.86
N SER A 49 -9.27 -19.09 -15.04
CA SER A 49 -10.43 -19.97 -14.79
C SER A 49 -10.01 -21.27 -14.09
N PRO A 50 -10.65 -21.67 -13.00
CA PRO A 50 -11.64 -20.91 -12.23
C PRO A 50 -10.99 -19.82 -11.37
N TYR A 51 -11.67 -18.71 -11.12
CA TYR A 51 -11.26 -17.73 -10.12
C TYR A 51 -12.10 -17.87 -8.85
N LEU A 52 -11.45 -17.72 -7.68
CA LEU A 52 -12.09 -17.93 -6.37
C LEU A 52 -12.63 -16.65 -5.74
N ARG A 53 -12.39 -15.49 -6.36
CA ARG A 53 -12.94 -14.18 -5.99
C ARG A 53 -13.32 -13.39 -7.23
N LEU A 54 -13.95 -12.23 -7.05
CA LEU A 54 -14.18 -11.31 -8.16
C LEU A 54 -12.88 -10.96 -8.87
N PRO A 55 -12.84 -11.03 -10.20
CA PRO A 55 -11.60 -10.85 -10.96
C PRO A 55 -10.99 -9.46 -10.80
N VAL A 56 -11.82 -8.43 -10.68
CA VAL A 56 -11.39 -7.05 -10.42
C VAL A 56 -12.10 -6.54 -9.17
N VAL A 57 -11.33 -6.16 -8.16
CA VAL A 57 -11.84 -5.68 -6.86
C VAL A 57 -11.41 -4.23 -6.56
N THR A 58 -10.69 -3.61 -7.50
CA THR A 58 -10.25 -2.22 -7.38
C THR A 58 -11.10 -1.26 -8.18
N THR A 59 -11.17 -0.03 -7.70
CA THR A 59 -11.69 1.12 -8.47
C THR A 59 -10.61 2.19 -8.46
N SER A 60 -10.30 2.75 -9.62
CA SER A 60 -9.33 3.83 -9.75
C SER A 60 -9.94 5.05 -10.42
N LYS A 61 -9.38 6.22 -10.09
CA LYS A 61 -9.79 7.50 -10.67
C LYS A 61 -8.61 8.46 -10.71
N GLN A 62 -8.41 9.08 -11.86
CA GLN A 62 -7.48 10.20 -11.97
C GLN A 62 -7.96 11.38 -11.11
N LEU A 63 -7.03 11.97 -10.38
CA LEU A 63 -7.28 13.14 -9.54
C LEU A 63 -6.93 14.43 -10.28
N PHE A 64 -7.73 15.45 -10.02
CA PHE A 64 -7.55 16.80 -10.55
C PHE A 64 -7.50 17.80 -9.39
N PRO A 65 -6.92 18.99 -9.59
CA PRO A 65 -7.00 20.08 -8.63
C PRO A 65 -8.42 20.33 -8.14
N GLY A 66 -8.60 20.61 -6.86
CA GLY A 66 -9.88 20.77 -6.21
C GLY A 66 -10.50 19.47 -5.70
N LYS A 67 -11.81 19.42 -5.64
CA LYS A 67 -12.58 18.32 -5.02
C LYS A 67 -12.82 17.17 -5.99
N ASN A 68 -12.37 15.98 -5.60
CA ASN A 68 -12.61 14.71 -6.29
C ASN A 68 -13.44 13.78 -5.41
N THR A 69 -14.23 12.90 -6.03
CA THR A 69 -15.00 11.88 -5.31
C THR A 69 -14.84 10.53 -5.98
N ILE A 70 -14.79 9.48 -5.16
CA ILE A 70 -14.69 8.09 -5.62
C ILE A 70 -15.44 7.17 -4.66
N ARG A 71 -15.91 6.02 -5.16
CA ARG A 71 -16.47 4.92 -4.38
C ARG A 71 -15.96 3.60 -4.91
N ASN A 72 -15.77 2.63 -4.02
CA ASN A 72 -15.61 1.22 -4.40
C ASN A 72 -16.75 0.42 -3.73
N PRO A 73 -17.57 -0.34 -4.46
CA PRO A 73 -18.63 -1.16 -3.88
C PRO A 73 -18.16 -2.17 -2.83
N LEU A 74 -16.92 -2.63 -2.96
CA LEU A 74 -16.30 -3.61 -2.07
C LEU A 74 -15.49 -2.97 -0.93
N GLY A 75 -15.25 -1.65 -1.00
CA GLY A 75 -14.31 -0.98 -0.12
C GLY A 75 -12.85 -1.32 -0.46
N GLY A 76 -11.94 -1.03 0.47
CA GLY A 76 -10.53 -1.39 0.33
C GLY A 76 -9.57 -0.31 0.83
N MET A 77 -8.29 -0.66 0.82
CA MET A 77 -7.19 0.27 1.11
C MET A 77 -7.21 1.43 0.11
N ILE A 78 -6.85 2.61 0.56
CA ILE A 78 -6.74 3.79 -0.30
C ILE A 78 -5.27 4.02 -0.61
N TRP A 79 -4.93 3.98 -1.89
CA TRP A 79 -3.60 4.26 -2.39
C TRP A 79 -3.60 5.41 -3.38
N ILE A 80 -2.47 6.11 -3.45
CA ILE A 80 -2.23 7.15 -4.45
C ILE A 80 -1.09 6.70 -5.35
N GLU A 81 -1.37 6.57 -6.64
CA GLU A 81 -0.37 6.29 -7.66
C GLU A 81 0.06 7.59 -8.34
N LYS A 82 1.37 7.76 -8.50
CA LYS A 82 1.97 8.89 -9.18
C LYS A 82 2.34 8.51 -10.61
N SER A 83 1.83 9.26 -11.60
CA SER A 83 2.25 9.11 -13.00
C SER A 83 3.72 9.54 -13.19
N LYS A 84 4.38 8.98 -14.21
CA LYS A 84 5.73 9.41 -14.65
C LYS A 84 5.77 10.89 -15.05
N ASP A 85 4.64 11.44 -15.50
CA ASP A 85 4.52 12.80 -16.06
C ASP A 85 4.16 13.85 -15.00
N VAL A 86 4.20 13.51 -13.71
CA VAL A 86 4.04 14.52 -12.67
C VAL A 86 5.27 15.43 -12.67
N ASN A 87 5.10 16.60 -13.25
CA ASN A 87 6.09 17.67 -13.17
C ASN A 87 6.07 18.27 -11.77
N GLY A 88 7.18 18.12 -11.07
CA GLY A 88 7.43 18.77 -9.80
C GLY A 88 7.63 17.78 -8.64
N SER A 89 8.74 17.95 -7.95
CA SER A 89 9.06 17.31 -6.67
C SER A 89 8.52 18.11 -5.49
N ALA A 90 7.56 18.99 -5.71
CA ALA A 90 6.99 19.78 -4.63
C ALA A 90 6.12 18.87 -3.75
N ASP A 91 6.33 18.94 -2.45
CA ASP A 91 5.40 18.41 -1.47
C ASP A 91 4.02 19.04 -1.70
N PHE A 92 3.00 18.23 -1.80
CA PHE A 92 1.62 18.70 -1.90
C PHE A 92 0.79 18.16 -0.75
N VAL A 93 -0.23 18.92 -0.37
CA VAL A 93 -1.16 18.53 0.69
C VAL A 93 -2.47 18.06 0.07
N MET A 94 -2.88 16.90 0.51
CA MET A 94 -4.13 16.25 0.11
C MET A 94 -4.99 16.03 1.35
N GLU A 95 -6.27 16.40 1.27
CA GLU A 95 -7.24 16.09 2.31
C GLU A 95 -8.15 14.97 1.85
N ILE A 96 -8.25 13.90 2.65
CA ILE A 96 -9.09 12.72 2.37
C ILE A 96 -10.15 12.61 3.47
N ASN A 97 -11.43 12.64 3.07
CA ASN A 97 -12.57 12.54 3.95
C ASN A 97 -13.45 11.34 3.61
N GLY A 98 -14.13 10.77 4.63
CA GLY A 98 -15.00 9.61 4.50
C GLY A 98 -14.26 8.27 4.60
N ALA A 99 -13.02 8.28 5.09
CA ALA A 99 -12.19 7.09 5.23
C ALA A 99 -11.89 6.79 6.70
N TYR A 100 -11.58 5.53 7.00
CA TYR A 100 -11.16 5.05 8.31
C TYR A 100 -9.63 4.88 8.35
N ARG A 101 -9.01 5.08 9.51
CA ARG A 101 -7.60 4.75 9.68
C ARG A 101 -7.39 3.24 9.66
N SER A 102 -6.49 2.78 8.79
CA SER A 102 -6.03 1.41 8.77
C SER A 102 -5.09 1.13 9.96
N PRO A 103 -5.17 -0.05 10.59
CA PRO A 103 -4.26 -0.43 11.67
C PRO A 103 -2.92 -0.95 11.10
N ASP A 104 -2.27 -0.13 10.27
CA ASP A 104 -1.02 -0.51 9.63
C ASP A 104 0.12 -0.67 10.63
N PHE A 105 1.02 -1.62 10.34
CA PHE A 105 2.30 -1.76 11.03
C PHE A 105 3.41 -1.21 10.15
N ILE A 106 4.19 -0.27 10.67
CA ILE A 106 5.31 0.36 9.95
C ILE A 106 6.58 0.12 10.76
N VAL A 107 7.55 -0.59 10.19
CA VAL A 107 8.85 -0.84 10.84
C VAL A 107 9.50 0.47 11.28
N GLY A 108 10.01 0.46 12.51
CA GLY A 108 10.71 1.61 13.10
C GLY A 108 9.82 2.74 13.61
N SER A 109 8.49 2.71 13.38
CA SER A 109 7.57 3.75 13.86
C SER A 109 6.38 3.26 14.65
N THR A 110 5.98 1.99 14.51
CA THR A 110 4.80 1.44 15.18
C THR A 110 5.21 0.70 16.47
N ASP A 111 4.58 1.08 17.60
CA ASP A 111 4.69 0.32 18.85
C ASP A 111 3.85 -0.95 18.76
N VAL A 112 4.48 -2.09 19.04
CA VAL A 112 3.86 -3.43 18.90
C VAL A 112 2.65 -3.59 19.82
N THR A 113 2.75 -3.14 21.07
CA THR A 113 1.69 -3.32 22.09
C THR A 113 0.46 -2.50 21.73
N ALA A 114 0.66 -1.22 21.39
CA ALA A 114 -0.41 -0.33 20.96
C ALA A 114 -1.05 -0.81 19.66
N TRP A 115 -0.26 -1.35 18.74
CA TRP A 115 -0.76 -1.91 17.50
C TRP A 115 -1.65 -3.14 17.68
N VAL A 116 -1.26 -4.09 18.54
CA VAL A 116 -2.09 -5.25 18.85
C VAL A 116 -3.44 -4.83 19.45
N GLU A 117 -3.44 -3.82 20.33
CA GLU A 117 -4.70 -3.28 20.86
C GLU A 117 -5.54 -2.60 19.79
N GLN A 118 -4.91 -1.87 18.87
CA GLN A 118 -5.60 -1.30 17.70
C GLN A 118 -6.20 -2.38 16.80
N LEU A 119 -5.48 -3.49 16.55
CA LEU A 119 -6.02 -4.64 15.79
C LEU A 119 -7.26 -5.24 16.43
N ARG A 120 -7.31 -5.30 17.78
CA ARG A 120 -8.45 -5.85 18.51
C ARG A 120 -9.69 -4.94 18.47
N THR A 121 -9.48 -3.64 18.46
CA THR A 121 -10.57 -2.65 18.61
C THR A 121 -11.09 -2.11 17.28
N THR A 122 -10.30 -2.15 16.21
CA THR A 122 -10.73 -1.66 14.89
C THR A 122 -11.70 -2.60 14.20
N THR A 123 -12.58 -2.04 13.38
CA THR A 123 -13.45 -2.78 12.45
C THR A 123 -12.92 -2.81 11.02
N VAL A 124 -11.82 -2.15 10.74
CA VAL A 124 -11.19 -2.13 9.41
C VAL A 124 -10.66 -3.53 9.08
N PRO A 125 -11.10 -4.15 7.96
CA PRO A 125 -10.79 -5.56 7.69
C PRO A 125 -9.44 -5.81 7.04
N TRP A 126 -8.77 -4.79 6.54
CA TRP A 126 -7.47 -4.88 5.87
C TRP A 126 -6.47 -3.90 6.46
N LEU A 127 -5.20 -4.26 6.42
CA LEU A 127 -4.09 -3.43 6.85
C LEU A 127 -2.83 -3.70 6.02
N GLU A 128 -1.85 -2.83 6.15
CA GLU A 128 -0.52 -3.03 5.59
C GLU A 128 0.52 -3.29 6.68
N LEU A 129 1.37 -4.29 6.42
CA LEU A 129 2.61 -4.52 7.15
C LEU A 129 3.74 -3.98 6.27
N ARG A 130 4.36 -2.86 6.68
CA ARG A 130 5.29 -2.11 5.84
C ARG A 130 6.71 -2.14 6.36
N GLY A 131 7.59 -2.78 5.58
CA GLY A 131 9.04 -2.56 5.60
C GLY A 131 9.43 -1.38 4.70
N ARG A 132 10.72 -1.28 4.41
CA ARG A 132 11.25 -0.27 3.45
C ARG A 132 11.07 -0.69 2.00
N HIS A 133 11.24 -1.97 1.72
CA HIS A 133 11.30 -2.54 0.37
C HIS A 133 10.12 -3.46 0.06
N VAL A 134 9.37 -3.89 1.07
CA VAL A 134 8.19 -4.75 0.90
C VAL A 134 7.03 -4.23 1.74
N ALA A 135 5.84 -4.23 1.17
CA ALA A 135 4.59 -3.93 1.84
C ALA A 135 3.59 -5.08 1.61
N PHE A 136 3.14 -5.69 2.70
CA PHE A 136 2.15 -6.77 2.66
C PHE A 136 0.78 -6.21 2.98
N SER A 137 -0.20 -6.42 2.10
CA SER A 137 -1.62 -6.20 2.42
C SER A 137 -2.20 -7.50 2.96
N VAL A 138 -2.72 -7.45 4.19
CA VAL A 138 -3.20 -8.64 4.90
C VAL A 138 -4.60 -8.42 5.48
N GLN A 139 -5.35 -9.52 5.60
CA GLN A 139 -6.63 -9.51 6.30
C GLN A 139 -6.42 -9.41 7.81
N ARG A 140 -7.07 -8.40 8.43
CA ARG A 140 -6.95 -8.17 9.88
C ARG A 140 -7.38 -9.38 10.71
N GLU A 141 -8.52 -9.98 10.37
CA GLU A 141 -9.08 -11.10 11.15
C GLU A 141 -8.10 -12.27 11.17
N ARG A 142 -7.59 -12.67 10.00
CA ARG A 142 -6.63 -13.77 9.89
C ARG A 142 -5.33 -13.50 10.68
N LEU A 143 -4.81 -12.29 10.60
CA LEU A 143 -3.63 -11.90 11.35
C LEU A 143 -3.89 -11.89 12.86
N LEU A 144 -5.05 -11.40 13.27
CA LEU A 144 -5.44 -11.36 14.68
C LEU A 144 -5.62 -12.77 15.26
N ASP A 145 -6.20 -13.71 14.50
CA ASP A 145 -6.31 -15.11 14.90
C ASP A 145 -4.92 -15.73 15.09
N MET A 146 -4.00 -15.50 14.16
CA MET A 146 -2.61 -15.98 14.31
C MET A 146 -1.93 -15.40 15.56
N ILE A 147 -2.12 -14.12 15.85
CA ILE A 147 -1.54 -13.47 17.07
C ILE A 147 -2.20 -13.99 18.35
N ASN A 148 -3.47 -14.31 18.33
CA ASN A 148 -4.17 -14.89 19.47
C ASN A 148 -3.71 -16.33 19.73
N ASP A 149 -3.44 -17.11 18.70
CA ASP A 149 -2.89 -18.46 18.80
C ASP A 149 -1.43 -18.48 19.27
N ASP A 150 -0.63 -17.52 18.76
CA ASP A 150 0.78 -17.37 19.17
C ASP A 150 1.17 -15.87 19.26
N PRO A 151 1.14 -15.26 20.47
CA PRO A 151 1.47 -13.85 20.66
C PRO A 151 2.89 -13.45 20.21
N ILE A 152 3.81 -14.41 20.10
CA ILE A 152 5.19 -14.16 19.64
C ILE A 152 5.23 -13.63 18.20
N ILE A 153 4.18 -13.88 17.40
CA ILE A 153 4.05 -13.37 16.03
C ILE A 153 4.07 -11.84 16.04
N ALA A 154 3.33 -11.22 16.93
CA ALA A 154 3.32 -9.76 17.07
C ALA A 154 4.69 -9.21 17.50
N GLU A 155 5.32 -9.84 18.49
CA GLU A 155 6.63 -9.43 19.01
C GLU A 155 7.72 -9.53 17.93
N LYS A 156 7.63 -10.53 17.05
CA LYS A 156 8.59 -10.76 15.96
C LYS A 156 8.29 -9.96 14.70
N MET A 157 7.16 -9.26 14.63
CA MET A 157 6.76 -8.54 13.40
C MET A 157 7.83 -7.56 12.89
N PRO A 158 8.48 -6.72 13.74
CA PRO A 158 9.56 -5.85 13.30
C PRO A 158 10.68 -6.64 12.62
N ASN A 159 11.20 -7.67 13.30
CA ASN A 159 12.31 -8.48 12.78
C ASN A 159 11.93 -9.25 11.50
N THR A 160 10.68 -9.67 11.40
CA THR A 160 10.20 -10.37 10.19
C THR A 160 10.20 -9.45 8.98
N LEU A 161 9.71 -8.21 9.13
CA LEU A 161 9.72 -7.22 8.05
C LEU A 161 11.14 -6.76 7.71
N GLU A 162 12.01 -6.58 8.70
CA GLU A 162 13.43 -6.29 8.47
C GLU A 162 14.14 -7.42 7.73
N ALA A 163 13.79 -8.68 8.02
CA ALA A 163 14.34 -9.82 7.29
C ALA A 163 13.92 -9.83 5.82
N TRP A 164 12.67 -9.43 5.51
CA TRP A 164 12.21 -9.24 4.13
C TRP A 164 12.97 -8.08 3.44
N ASP A 165 13.13 -6.94 4.09
CA ASP A 165 13.90 -5.83 3.55
C ASP A 165 15.35 -6.24 3.23
N ASN A 166 15.99 -6.95 4.16
CA ASN A 166 17.35 -7.46 3.97
C ASN A 166 17.42 -8.50 2.84
N ALA A 167 16.40 -9.33 2.68
CA ALA A 167 16.34 -10.28 1.58
C ALA A 167 16.25 -9.57 0.21
N VAL A 168 15.43 -8.53 0.10
CA VAL A 168 15.34 -7.71 -1.12
C VAL A 168 16.67 -7.03 -1.41
N GLU A 169 17.31 -6.41 -0.43
CA GLU A 169 18.62 -5.77 -0.62
C GLU A 169 19.70 -6.79 -1.03
N THR A 170 19.75 -7.93 -0.36
CA THR A 170 20.82 -8.92 -0.56
C THR A 170 20.65 -9.68 -1.86
N TYR A 171 19.44 -10.19 -2.13
CA TYR A 171 19.22 -11.14 -3.22
C TYR A 171 18.68 -10.48 -4.49
N TYR A 172 18.12 -9.27 -4.39
CA TYR A 172 17.61 -8.55 -5.54
C TYR A 172 18.49 -7.35 -5.90
N TYR A 173 18.66 -6.37 -5.03
CA TYR A 173 19.41 -5.17 -5.35
C TYR A 173 20.89 -5.47 -5.59
N ASN A 174 21.56 -6.21 -4.72
CA ASN A 174 22.96 -6.55 -4.90
C ASN A 174 23.19 -7.42 -6.14
N TYR A 175 22.28 -8.34 -6.45
CA TYR A 175 22.37 -9.17 -7.65
C TYR A 175 22.35 -8.36 -8.93
N TYR A 176 21.49 -7.34 -9.00
CA TYR A 176 21.39 -6.43 -10.15
C TYR A 176 22.27 -5.19 -10.03
N SER A 177 23.14 -5.11 -9.02
CA SER A 177 24.02 -3.95 -8.74
C SER A 177 23.22 -2.64 -8.54
N LEU A 178 22.01 -2.73 -8.01
CA LEU A 178 21.18 -1.57 -7.70
C LEU A 178 21.59 -0.95 -6.36
N GLN A 179 21.50 0.37 -6.27
CA GLN A 179 21.87 1.13 -5.07
C GLN A 179 20.75 2.09 -4.68
N VAL A 180 20.44 2.11 -3.38
CA VAL A 180 19.45 3.05 -2.83
C VAL A 180 20.00 4.48 -2.99
N GLY A 181 19.21 5.36 -3.60
CA GLY A 181 19.57 6.76 -3.80
C GLY A 181 20.67 7.03 -4.84
N ALA A 182 21.05 6.04 -5.68
CA ALA A 182 22.01 6.26 -6.75
C ALA A 182 21.58 7.41 -7.68
N GLN A 183 22.54 8.24 -8.07
CA GLN A 183 22.30 9.34 -9.01
C GLN A 183 22.11 8.82 -10.44
N ASP A 184 22.80 7.74 -10.80
CA ASP A 184 22.59 7.06 -12.07
C ASP A 184 21.30 6.24 -12.00
N PHE A 185 20.34 6.62 -12.81
CA PHE A 185 19.02 5.97 -12.87
C PHE A 185 19.10 4.47 -13.22
N SER A 186 20.07 4.07 -14.03
CA SER A 186 20.27 2.67 -14.41
C SER A 186 20.74 1.77 -13.26
N MET A 187 21.31 2.36 -12.23
CA MET A 187 21.81 1.68 -11.02
C MET A 187 20.95 1.95 -9.80
N ARG A 188 19.87 2.70 -9.96
CA ARG A 188 19.05 3.13 -8.84
C ARG A 188 18.07 2.04 -8.41
N ALA A 189 18.12 1.69 -7.13
CA ALA A 189 17.11 0.84 -6.52
C ALA A 189 15.74 1.55 -6.53
N PRO A 190 14.64 0.80 -6.62
CA PRO A 190 13.30 1.37 -6.56
C PRO A 190 13.07 2.21 -5.31
N ASP A 191 12.39 3.35 -5.47
CA ASP A 191 12.01 4.24 -4.36
C ASP A 191 10.73 3.77 -3.63
N PHE A 192 10.06 2.74 -4.17
CA PHE A 192 8.78 2.22 -3.68
C PHE A 192 8.91 0.76 -3.28
N PRO A 193 8.19 0.31 -2.25
CA PRO A 193 8.19 -1.08 -1.85
C PRO A 193 7.46 -1.95 -2.89
N GLU A 194 7.91 -3.18 -3.03
CA GLU A 194 7.13 -4.25 -3.65
C GLU A 194 5.88 -4.52 -2.82
N ARG A 195 4.75 -4.68 -3.52
CA ARG A 195 3.47 -4.94 -2.85
C ARG A 195 3.03 -6.37 -3.04
N VAL A 196 2.76 -7.01 -1.92
CA VAL A 196 2.29 -8.40 -1.86
C VAL A 196 0.96 -8.40 -1.13
N VAL A 197 -0.03 -9.07 -1.70
CA VAL A 197 -1.33 -9.28 -1.07
C VAL A 197 -1.40 -10.74 -0.61
N LEU A 198 -1.76 -10.94 0.64
CA LEU A 198 -1.96 -12.27 1.23
C LEU A 198 -3.46 -12.54 1.31
N ASP A 199 -3.91 -13.52 0.52
CA ASP A 199 -5.28 -14.04 0.47
C ASP A 199 -5.52 -15.16 1.50
#